data_f3799e14d3e308edc6400ae54f2ff5a0
#
_entry.id   f3799e14d3e308edc6400ae54f2ff5a0
#
_cell.length_a   1.000
_cell.length_b   1.000
_cell.length_c   1.000
_cell.angle_alpha   90.00
_cell.angle_beta   90.00
_cell.angle_gamma   90.00
#
_symmetry.space_group_name_H-M   'P 1'
#
loop_
_entity.id
_entity.type
_entity.pdbx_description
1 polymer ?
#
loop_
_entity_poly.entity_id
_entity_poly.type
_entity_poly.pdbx_seq_one_letter_code
_entity_poly.pdbx_strand_id
1 'polypeptide(L)'
;MGLTASARELWSKVDVLKDLEPRVKELMDAHEQKRELWMPSDFLGPDPESCPDRHIVEMRKRAKGIPDPVRAALALNLLTEEGLPHFHRLLAVYLGDDSFWREWNNLWTAEEDRHGQVLHDYTRDTLLFHQRKLEEMQFEYLRRGFHPSWDHDPYRVFAYTTVQERATQFSHAETGRRVAEYEPGLAMILDHVAREEARHFSFYRTIFEEILKRDPDQALHSASFILPSIDMPGASMSGFKDLADVIRRSGIYGPRDYLRIVQEQIRYWKIDNLDGLNELGRIAQEKILGIPERLRKIADYVETKSKAKTFSFEVVFNREFAMP
;
A
#
# COMPACT_ATOMS: atom_id res chain seq x y z
N MET A 1 -34.39 -20.69 11.85
CA MET A 1 -33.45 -21.06 10.80
C MET A 1 -32.04 -20.97 11.38
N GLY A 2 -31.25 -22.06 11.36
CA GLY A 2 -29.87 -22.03 11.85
C GLY A 2 -28.98 -21.33 10.80
N LEU A 3 -28.02 -20.54 11.26
CA LEU A 3 -26.98 -19.96 10.40
C LEU A 3 -26.18 -21.09 9.74
N THR A 4 -25.74 -20.86 8.50
CA THR A 4 -24.79 -21.76 7.83
C THR A 4 -23.45 -21.76 8.56
N ALA A 5 -22.61 -22.79 8.39
CA ALA A 5 -21.28 -22.85 9.01
C ALA A 5 -20.44 -21.62 8.64
N SER A 6 -20.46 -21.18 7.38
CA SER A 6 -19.77 -19.98 6.91
C SER A 6 -20.29 -18.69 7.57
N ALA A 7 -21.60 -18.57 7.78
CA ALA A 7 -22.18 -17.42 8.47
C ALA A 7 -21.80 -17.40 9.96
N ARG A 8 -21.73 -18.56 10.62
CA ARG A 8 -21.29 -18.65 12.04
C ARG A 8 -19.83 -18.24 12.19
N GLU A 9 -18.97 -18.66 11.28
CA GLU A 9 -17.55 -18.28 11.24
C GLU A 9 -17.37 -16.77 11.08
N LEU A 10 -18.10 -16.15 10.15
CA LEU A 10 -18.05 -14.71 9.95
C LEU A 10 -18.50 -13.94 11.19
N TRP A 11 -19.57 -14.34 11.85
CA TRP A 11 -20.03 -13.71 13.08
C TRP A 11 -18.98 -13.81 14.21
N SER A 12 -18.33 -14.96 14.36
CA SER A 12 -17.25 -15.14 15.32
C SER A 12 -16.10 -14.15 15.09
N LYS A 13 -15.67 -13.93 13.84
CA LYS A 13 -14.63 -12.96 13.50
C LYS A 13 -15.05 -11.52 13.82
N VAL A 14 -16.30 -11.15 13.56
CA VAL A 14 -16.83 -9.83 13.90
C VAL A 14 -16.86 -9.63 15.42
N ASP A 15 -17.18 -10.66 16.21
CA ASP A 15 -17.16 -10.56 17.67
C ASP A 15 -15.73 -10.33 18.21
N VAL A 16 -14.71 -10.98 17.61
CA VAL A 16 -13.31 -10.71 17.95
C VAL A 16 -12.93 -9.26 17.63
N LEU A 17 -13.39 -8.70 16.49
CA LEU A 17 -13.15 -7.29 16.19
C LEU A 17 -13.80 -6.35 17.19
N LYS A 18 -15.01 -6.65 17.68
CA LYS A 18 -15.66 -5.86 18.74
C LYS A 18 -14.86 -5.91 20.04
N ASP A 19 -14.35 -7.08 20.41
CA ASP A 19 -13.49 -7.25 21.59
C ASP A 19 -12.19 -6.45 21.50
N LEU A 20 -11.74 -6.11 20.30
CA LEU A 20 -10.54 -5.31 20.06
C LEU A 20 -10.76 -3.80 20.18
N GLU A 21 -11.97 -3.29 20.26
CA GLU A 21 -12.29 -1.86 20.35
C GLU A 21 -11.40 -1.07 21.34
N PRO A 22 -11.22 -1.52 22.60
CA PRO A 22 -10.36 -0.78 23.54
C PRO A 22 -8.91 -0.71 23.06
N ARG A 23 -8.41 -1.78 22.41
CA ARG A 23 -7.06 -1.83 21.89
C ARG A 23 -6.88 -0.95 20.66
N VAL A 24 -7.91 -0.87 19.82
CA VAL A 24 -7.94 0.07 18.67
C VAL A 24 -7.80 1.50 19.17
N LYS A 25 -8.56 1.88 20.20
CA LYS A 25 -8.44 3.22 20.80
C LYS A 25 -7.03 3.51 21.31
N GLU A 26 -6.43 2.60 22.06
CA GLU A 26 -5.06 2.77 22.57
C GLU A 26 -4.04 2.98 21.45
N LEU A 27 -4.16 2.19 20.37
CA LEU A 27 -3.26 2.28 19.22
C LEU A 27 -3.48 3.57 18.43
N MET A 28 -4.73 4.00 18.28
CA MET A 28 -5.10 5.26 17.65
C MET A 28 -4.55 6.46 18.44
N ASP A 29 -4.76 6.48 19.76
CA ASP A 29 -4.24 7.53 20.64
C ASP A 29 -2.69 7.61 20.55
N ALA A 30 -2.02 6.45 20.53
CA ALA A 30 -0.56 6.39 20.39
C ALA A 30 -0.08 6.81 18.98
N HIS A 31 -0.86 6.56 17.95
CA HIS A 31 -0.61 7.02 16.59
C HIS A 31 -0.72 8.54 16.51
N GLU A 32 -1.79 9.14 17.02
CA GLU A 32 -2.00 10.59 17.03
C GLU A 32 -0.93 11.34 17.82
N GLN A 33 -0.47 10.78 18.94
CA GLN A 33 0.62 11.39 19.74
C GLN A 33 1.96 11.42 18.99
N LYS A 34 2.19 10.51 18.06
CA LYS A 34 3.43 10.40 17.26
C LYS A 34 3.30 11.02 15.88
N ARG A 35 2.09 11.35 15.48
CA ARG A 35 1.81 11.92 14.19
C ARG A 35 2.40 13.32 14.07
N GLU A 36 3.14 13.56 13.02
CA GLU A 36 3.49 14.90 12.56
C GLU A 36 2.44 15.29 11.50
N LEU A 37 1.54 16.22 11.87
CA LEU A 37 0.51 16.69 10.94
C LEU A 37 1.15 17.63 9.93
N TRP A 38 1.02 17.29 8.66
CA TRP A 38 1.46 18.11 7.53
C TRP A 38 0.31 18.26 6.52
N MET A 39 0.39 19.28 5.69
CA MET A 39 -0.56 19.52 4.61
C MET A 39 0.17 19.66 3.27
N PRO A 40 -0.47 19.33 2.13
CA PRO A 40 0.14 19.52 0.80
C PRO A 40 0.72 20.93 0.58
N SER A 41 0.07 21.96 1.11
CA SER A 41 0.54 23.34 1.04
C SER A 41 1.86 23.61 1.76
N ASP A 42 2.27 22.78 2.72
CA ASP A 42 3.54 22.91 3.41
C ASP A 42 4.74 22.64 2.47
N PHE A 43 4.51 21.90 1.39
CA PHE A 43 5.52 21.52 0.39
C PHE A 43 5.36 22.25 -0.93
N LEU A 44 4.13 22.56 -1.33
CA LEU A 44 3.78 23.05 -2.66
C LEU A 44 3.35 24.52 -2.64
N GLY A 45 3.04 25.02 -1.47
CA GLY A 45 2.66 26.43 -1.30
C GLY A 45 3.81 27.36 -1.68
N PRO A 46 3.53 28.46 -2.38
CA PRO A 46 4.53 29.51 -2.53
C PRO A 46 4.85 30.10 -1.15
N ASP A 47 6.12 30.38 -0.91
CA ASP A 47 6.51 31.29 0.18
C ASP A 47 5.68 32.57 0.00
N PRO A 48 4.92 33.04 1.02
CA PRO A 48 4.11 34.26 0.93
C PRO A 48 4.88 35.50 0.45
N GLU A 49 6.20 35.50 0.64
CA GLU A 49 7.10 36.58 0.21
C GLU A 49 7.69 36.33 -1.19
N SER A 50 7.51 35.14 -1.78
CA SER A 50 8.03 34.79 -3.10
C SER A 50 6.99 35.04 -4.19
N CYS A 51 7.48 35.20 -5.43
CA CYS A 51 6.64 35.24 -6.62
C CYS A 51 6.12 33.81 -6.91
N PRO A 52 4.79 33.50 -6.82
CA PRO A 52 4.25 32.17 -7.04
C PRO A 52 4.66 31.56 -8.38
N ASP A 53 4.67 32.35 -9.45
CA ASP A 53 5.04 31.90 -10.80
C ASP A 53 6.49 31.41 -10.85
N ARG A 54 7.39 32.11 -10.15
CA ARG A 54 8.81 31.73 -10.09
C ARG A 54 9.01 30.40 -9.40
N HIS A 55 8.31 30.15 -8.30
CA HIS A 55 8.39 28.88 -7.57
C HIS A 55 7.98 27.69 -8.48
N ILE A 56 6.85 27.81 -9.18
CA ILE A 56 6.37 26.78 -10.10
C ILE A 56 7.36 26.57 -11.27
N VAL A 57 7.91 27.63 -11.82
CA VAL A 57 8.89 27.53 -12.91
C VAL A 57 10.15 26.78 -12.47
N GLU A 58 10.68 27.06 -11.28
CA GLU A 58 11.84 26.34 -10.73
C GLU A 58 11.51 24.87 -10.42
N MET A 59 10.33 24.56 -9.86
CA MET A 59 9.86 23.19 -9.67
C MET A 59 9.81 22.42 -11.00
N ARG A 60 9.21 23.02 -12.04
CA ARG A 60 9.14 22.43 -13.40
C ARG A 60 10.51 22.17 -14.00
N LYS A 61 11.45 23.07 -13.77
CA LYS A 61 12.82 22.93 -14.26
C LYS A 61 13.51 21.71 -13.62
N ARG A 62 13.40 21.55 -12.30
CA ARG A 62 13.97 20.42 -11.58
C ARG A 62 13.29 19.11 -11.98
N ALA A 63 11.96 19.08 -12.01
CA ALA A 63 11.16 17.89 -12.36
C ALA A 63 11.49 17.34 -13.76
N LYS A 64 11.93 18.18 -14.70
CA LYS A 64 12.38 17.72 -16.04
C LYS A 64 13.58 16.78 -15.99
N GLY A 65 14.40 16.86 -14.93
CA GLY A 65 15.54 15.98 -14.73
C GLY A 65 15.19 14.57 -14.27
N ILE A 66 13.98 14.33 -13.76
CA ILE A 66 13.57 13.02 -13.24
C ILE A 66 13.57 11.98 -14.37
N PRO A 67 14.28 10.83 -14.21
CA PRO A 67 14.35 9.78 -15.23
C PRO A 67 12.99 9.14 -15.51
N ASP A 68 12.73 8.73 -16.76
CA ASP A 68 11.44 8.15 -17.16
C ASP A 68 11.05 6.88 -16.38
N PRO A 69 11.95 5.95 -15.99
CA PRO A 69 11.59 4.85 -15.12
C PRO A 69 11.05 5.31 -13.75
N VAL A 70 11.61 6.37 -13.18
CA VAL A 70 11.17 6.93 -11.90
C VAL A 70 9.83 7.65 -12.06
N ARG A 71 9.61 8.33 -13.19
CA ARG A 71 8.30 8.90 -13.53
C ARG A 71 7.22 7.82 -13.64
N ALA A 72 7.53 6.69 -14.27
CA ALA A 72 6.60 5.56 -14.35
C ALA A 72 6.23 5.01 -12.96
N ALA A 73 7.22 4.92 -12.06
CA ALA A 73 6.96 4.53 -10.67
C ALA A 73 6.08 5.55 -9.94
N LEU A 74 6.38 6.84 -10.07
CA LEU A 74 5.59 7.90 -9.47
C LEU A 74 4.15 7.94 -10.01
N ALA A 75 3.96 7.70 -11.32
CA ALA A 75 2.62 7.60 -11.90
C ALA A 75 1.82 6.45 -11.30
N LEU A 76 2.45 5.28 -11.07
CA LEU A 76 1.76 4.15 -10.45
C LEU A 76 1.48 4.41 -8.97
N ASN A 77 2.41 4.97 -8.22
CA ASN A 77 2.20 5.35 -6.82
C ASN A 77 1.00 6.32 -6.71
N LEU A 78 0.99 7.42 -7.47
CA LEU A 78 -0.13 8.35 -7.48
C LEU A 78 -1.47 7.67 -7.80
N LEU A 79 -1.52 6.85 -8.84
CA LEU A 79 -2.76 6.17 -9.24
C LEU A 79 -3.26 5.18 -8.17
N THR A 80 -2.37 4.56 -7.41
CA THR A 80 -2.76 3.67 -6.30
C THR A 80 -3.29 4.44 -5.10
N GLU A 81 -2.69 5.57 -4.75
CA GLU A 81 -3.19 6.47 -3.69
C GLU A 81 -4.60 6.97 -4.00
N GLU A 82 -4.87 7.34 -5.24
CA GLU A 82 -6.19 7.79 -5.67
C GLU A 82 -7.28 6.70 -5.65
N GLY A 83 -6.90 5.45 -5.38
CA GLY A 83 -7.82 4.32 -5.14
C GLY A 83 -8.46 4.29 -3.75
N LEU A 84 -8.16 5.23 -2.89
CA LEU A 84 -8.63 5.34 -1.50
C LEU A 84 -10.13 5.06 -1.29
N PRO A 85 -11.08 5.53 -2.13
CA PRO A 85 -12.51 5.26 -1.93
C PRO A 85 -12.85 3.75 -1.87
N HIS A 86 -12.12 2.92 -2.59
CA HIS A 86 -12.33 1.47 -2.59
C HIS A 86 -11.82 0.83 -1.31
N PHE A 87 -10.69 1.32 -0.79
CA PHE A 87 -10.10 0.85 0.47
C PHE A 87 -10.91 1.29 1.67
N HIS A 88 -11.30 2.56 1.74
CA HIS A 88 -12.19 3.05 2.80
C HIS A 88 -13.45 2.19 2.89
N ARG A 89 -14.08 1.92 1.74
CA ARG A 89 -15.27 1.06 1.70
C ARG A 89 -14.98 -0.36 2.18
N LEU A 90 -13.85 -0.95 1.77
CA LEU A 90 -13.47 -2.31 2.13
C LEU A 90 -13.33 -2.46 3.65
N LEU A 91 -12.71 -1.50 4.32
CA LEU A 91 -12.59 -1.46 5.77
C LEU A 91 -13.93 -1.17 6.44
N ALA A 92 -14.69 -0.18 5.96
CA ALA A 92 -15.96 0.24 6.56
C ALA A 92 -17.03 -0.86 6.62
N VAL A 93 -17.02 -1.83 5.71
CA VAL A 93 -17.97 -2.96 5.70
C VAL A 93 -18.00 -3.74 7.03
N TYR A 94 -16.86 -3.79 7.73
CA TYR A 94 -16.73 -4.59 8.98
C TYR A 94 -16.65 -3.74 10.25
N LEU A 95 -16.57 -2.41 10.13
CA LEU A 95 -16.16 -1.55 11.23
C LEU A 95 -17.32 -0.78 11.91
N GLY A 96 -18.54 -1.18 11.82
CA GLY A 96 -19.67 -0.59 12.56
C GLY A 96 -19.80 0.95 12.52
N ASP A 97 -20.98 1.49 12.83
CA ASP A 97 -21.26 2.93 12.67
C ASP A 97 -20.85 3.79 13.88
N ASP A 98 -20.74 3.22 15.08
CA ASP A 98 -20.37 3.92 16.32
C ASP A 98 -19.29 3.15 17.06
N SER A 99 -18.04 3.25 16.59
CA SER A 99 -16.94 2.50 17.15
C SER A 99 -15.59 3.17 16.94
N PHE A 100 -14.57 2.79 17.71
CA PHE A 100 -13.19 3.23 17.51
C PHE A 100 -12.62 2.74 16.16
N TRP A 101 -13.16 1.66 15.61
CA TRP A 101 -12.83 1.22 14.25
C TRP A 101 -13.22 2.25 13.20
N ARG A 102 -14.43 2.84 13.31
CA ARG A 102 -14.87 3.90 12.41
C ARG A 102 -13.98 5.14 12.58
N GLU A 103 -13.68 5.50 13.83
CA GLU A 103 -12.78 6.64 14.09
C GLU A 103 -11.41 6.42 13.47
N TRP A 104 -10.82 5.23 13.63
CA TRP A 104 -9.58 4.86 12.97
C TRP A 104 -9.68 4.92 11.43
N ASN A 105 -10.73 4.32 10.86
CA ASN A 105 -10.92 4.32 9.41
C ASN A 105 -11.04 5.75 8.84
N ASN A 106 -11.71 6.64 9.55
CA ASN A 106 -11.82 8.06 9.16
C ASN A 106 -10.48 8.79 9.28
N LEU A 107 -9.73 8.56 10.37
CA LEU A 107 -8.41 9.13 10.57
C LEU A 107 -7.43 8.67 9.50
N TRP A 108 -7.32 7.35 9.30
CA TRP A 108 -6.48 6.76 8.26
C TRP A 108 -6.85 7.29 6.87
N THR A 109 -8.15 7.35 6.54
CA THR A 109 -8.62 7.91 5.26
C THR A 109 -8.20 9.37 5.07
N ALA A 110 -8.26 10.19 6.14
CA ALA A 110 -7.84 11.59 6.06
C ALA A 110 -6.32 11.75 5.89
N GLU A 111 -5.53 10.79 6.35
CA GLU A 111 -4.08 10.74 6.13
C GLU A 111 -3.75 10.28 4.71
N GLU A 112 -4.39 9.22 4.21
CA GLU A 112 -4.23 8.70 2.85
C GLU A 112 -4.67 9.69 1.76
N ASP A 113 -5.76 10.43 1.99
CA ASP A 113 -6.24 11.46 1.06
C ASP A 113 -5.15 12.52 0.78
N ARG A 114 -4.36 12.87 1.79
CA ARG A 114 -3.23 13.80 1.62
C ARG A 114 -2.10 13.23 0.78
N HIS A 115 -1.86 11.90 0.83
CA HIS A 115 -0.86 11.23 -0.01
C HIS A 115 -1.21 11.40 -1.49
N GLY A 116 -2.45 11.07 -1.85
CA GLY A 116 -2.96 11.27 -3.20
C GLY A 116 -2.92 12.75 -3.61
N GLN A 117 -3.43 13.65 -2.74
CA GLN A 117 -3.52 15.07 -3.04
C GLN A 117 -2.14 15.72 -3.28
N VAL A 118 -1.15 15.49 -2.40
CA VAL A 118 0.18 16.10 -2.55
C VAL A 118 0.89 15.64 -3.82
N LEU A 119 0.76 14.36 -4.18
CA LEU A 119 1.34 13.81 -5.40
C LEU A 119 0.61 14.33 -6.65
N HIS A 120 -0.71 14.40 -6.61
CA HIS A 120 -1.51 14.96 -7.68
C HIS A 120 -1.16 16.43 -7.94
N ASP A 121 -1.15 17.26 -6.90
CA ASP A 121 -0.86 18.68 -7.01
C ASP A 121 0.58 18.91 -7.51
N TYR A 122 1.56 18.16 -6.97
CA TYR A 122 2.93 18.24 -7.45
C TYR A 122 3.04 17.91 -8.94
N THR A 123 2.42 16.83 -9.39
CA THR A 123 2.52 16.39 -10.79
C THR A 123 1.78 17.30 -11.75
N ARG A 124 0.67 17.90 -11.31
CA ARG A 124 -0.07 18.95 -12.05
C ARG A 124 0.78 20.21 -12.21
N ASP A 125 1.33 20.73 -11.12
CA ASP A 125 2.07 21.98 -11.09
C ASP A 125 3.40 21.87 -11.86
N THR A 126 4.04 20.71 -11.83
CA THR A 126 5.27 20.45 -12.57
C THR A 126 5.07 20.06 -14.03
N LEU A 127 3.84 19.73 -14.44
CA LEU A 127 3.52 19.17 -15.76
C LEU A 127 4.36 17.90 -16.05
N LEU A 128 4.57 17.08 -15.01
CA LEU A 128 5.40 15.89 -15.09
C LEU A 128 4.79 14.81 -15.99
N PHE A 129 3.45 14.77 -16.02
CA PHE A 129 2.66 13.81 -16.79
C PHE A 129 1.77 14.46 -17.85
N HIS A 130 1.34 13.65 -18.80
CA HIS A 130 0.23 13.99 -19.68
C HIS A 130 -1.06 13.94 -18.86
N GLN A 131 -1.48 15.08 -18.32
CA GLN A 131 -2.59 15.18 -17.33
C GLN A 131 -3.86 14.49 -17.79
N ARG A 132 -4.30 14.77 -19.03
CA ARG A 132 -5.49 14.11 -19.58
C ARG A 132 -5.42 12.58 -19.52
N LYS A 133 -4.24 12.01 -19.79
CA LYS A 133 -4.05 10.56 -19.74
C LYS A 133 -4.04 10.02 -18.31
N LEU A 134 -3.43 10.74 -17.38
CA LEU A 134 -3.47 10.42 -15.96
C LEU A 134 -4.92 10.37 -15.44
N GLU A 135 -5.71 11.41 -15.74
CA GLU A 135 -7.12 11.49 -15.38
C GLU A 135 -7.96 10.36 -15.98
N GLU A 136 -7.69 9.96 -17.22
CA GLU A 136 -8.35 8.82 -17.87
C GLU A 136 -8.01 7.50 -17.16
N MET A 137 -6.75 7.29 -16.77
CA MET A 137 -6.32 6.10 -16.01
C MET A 137 -6.96 6.06 -14.63
N GLN A 138 -7.00 7.20 -13.93
CA GLN A 138 -7.68 7.35 -12.62
C GLN A 138 -9.17 7.04 -12.75
N PHE A 139 -9.86 7.66 -13.72
CA PHE A 139 -11.27 7.40 -13.95
C PHE A 139 -11.57 5.92 -14.22
N GLU A 140 -10.77 5.26 -15.06
CA GLU A 140 -10.91 3.84 -15.36
C GLU A 140 -10.69 2.97 -14.12
N TYR A 141 -9.73 3.31 -13.27
CA TYR A 141 -9.47 2.61 -12.03
C TYR A 141 -10.65 2.72 -11.05
N LEU A 142 -11.09 3.96 -10.78
CA LEU A 142 -12.21 4.22 -9.89
C LEU A 142 -13.50 3.56 -10.40
N ARG A 143 -13.74 3.60 -11.72
CA ARG A 143 -14.91 2.95 -12.34
C ARG A 143 -14.89 1.44 -12.22
N ARG A 144 -13.71 0.82 -12.35
CA ARG A 144 -13.57 -0.65 -12.22
C ARG A 144 -13.61 -1.11 -10.78
N GLY A 145 -13.10 -0.31 -9.86
CA GLY A 145 -13.00 -0.64 -8.46
C GLY A 145 -11.91 -1.65 -8.11
N PHE A 146 -11.80 -1.90 -6.81
CA PHE A 146 -10.98 -2.98 -6.27
C PHE A 146 -11.90 -4.02 -5.62
N HIS A 147 -11.93 -5.22 -6.19
CA HIS A 147 -12.82 -6.31 -5.79
C HIS A 147 -12.01 -7.58 -5.56
N PRO A 148 -11.28 -7.67 -4.45
CA PRO A 148 -10.54 -8.89 -4.13
C PRO A 148 -11.51 -10.03 -3.80
N SER A 149 -11.16 -11.25 -4.19
CA SER A 149 -12.00 -12.46 -3.96
C SER A 149 -12.19 -12.81 -2.48
N TRP A 150 -11.48 -12.12 -1.60
CA TRP A 150 -11.46 -12.34 -0.15
C TRP A 150 -12.08 -11.16 0.64
N ASP A 151 -12.73 -10.21 -0.01
CA ASP A 151 -13.30 -8.99 0.60
C ASP A 151 -14.40 -9.24 1.64
N HIS A 152 -14.92 -10.47 1.71
CA HIS A 152 -15.92 -10.86 2.71
C HIS A 152 -15.33 -11.51 3.99
N ASP A 153 -14.01 -11.54 4.15
CA ASP A 153 -13.33 -12.06 5.33
C ASP A 153 -12.55 -10.95 6.04
N PRO A 154 -13.00 -10.47 7.23
CA PRO A 154 -12.35 -9.35 7.92
C PRO A 154 -10.89 -9.66 8.30
N TYR A 155 -10.54 -10.89 8.66
CA TYR A 155 -9.16 -11.23 8.99
C TYR A 155 -8.25 -11.16 7.75
N ARG A 156 -8.76 -11.54 6.57
CA ARG A 156 -8.03 -11.36 5.32
C ARG A 156 -7.82 -9.90 4.97
N VAL A 157 -8.82 -9.06 5.23
CA VAL A 157 -8.69 -7.61 5.06
C VAL A 157 -7.53 -7.08 5.89
N PHE A 158 -7.46 -7.39 7.19
CA PHE A 158 -6.36 -6.92 8.06
C PHE A 158 -5.00 -7.51 7.71
N ALA A 159 -4.93 -8.80 7.35
CA ALA A 159 -3.69 -9.41 6.87
C ALA A 159 -3.21 -8.74 5.57
N TYR A 160 -4.12 -8.46 4.64
CA TYR A 160 -3.83 -7.77 3.38
C TYR A 160 -3.34 -6.35 3.63
N THR A 161 -4.09 -5.54 4.38
CA THR A 161 -3.71 -4.14 4.65
C THR A 161 -2.34 -4.07 5.31
N THR A 162 -2.02 -5.00 6.24
CA THR A 162 -0.67 -5.06 6.83
C THR A 162 0.45 -5.14 5.79
N VAL A 163 0.33 -6.04 4.82
CA VAL A 163 1.41 -6.22 3.83
C VAL A 163 1.37 -5.18 2.72
N GLN A 164 0.20 -4.63 2.44
CA GLN A 164 0.01 -3.56 1.47
C GLN A 164 0.64 -2.27 1.96
N GLU A 165 0.35 -1.79 3.19
CA GLU A 165 0.96 -0.60 3.80
C GLU A 165 2.50 -0.68 3.82
N ARG A 166 3.02 -1.88 4.08
CA ARG A 166 4.47 -2.08 4.05
C ARG A 166 5.04 -1.99 2.63
N ALA A 167 4.31 -2.48 1.64
CA ALA A 167 4.71 -2.42 0.24
C ALA A 167 4.69 -0.98 -0.30
N THR A 168 3.65 -0.19 0.03
CA THR A 168 3.56 1.24 -0.33
C THR A 168 4.66 2.04 0.35
N GLN A 169 4.92 1.81 1.63
CA GLN A 169 6.05 2.42 2.33
C GLN A 169 7.38 2.19 1.59
N PHE A 170 7.68 0.94 1.18
CA PHE A 170 8.90 0.64 0.42
C PHE A 170 8.93 1.37 -0.92
N SER A 171 7.81 1.38 -1.64
CA SER A 171 7.70 2.03 -2.94
C SER A 171 7.95 3.54 -2.84
N HIS A 172 7.31 4.23 -1.90
CA HIS A 172 7.50 5.66 -1.69
C HIS A 172 8.92 6.00 -1.23
N ALA A 173 9.44 5.29 -0.23
CA ALA A 173 10.79 5.51 0.28
C ALA A 173 11.86 5.32 -0.80
N GLU A 174 11.76 4.27 -1.62
CA GLU A 174 12.74 4.01 -2.68
C GLU A 174 12.58 4.98 -3.85
N THR A 175 11.35 5.33 -4.23
CA THR A 175 11.09 6.38 -5.23
C THR A 175 11.68 7.70 -4.75
N GLY A 176 11.49 8.06 -3.48
CA GLY A 176 12.08 9.26 -2.86
C GLY A 176 13.59 9.28 -2.95
N ARG A 177 14.27 8.18 -2.67
CA ARG A 177 15.73 8.06 -2.82
C ARG A 177 16.18 8.27 -4.26
N ARG A 178 15.43 7.76 -5.25
CA ARG A 178 15.75 7.88 -6.68
C ARG A 178 15.54 9.27 -7.23
N VAL A 179 14.63 10.07 -6.67
CA VAL A 179 14.40 11.45 -7.14
C VAL A 179 15.29 12.47 -6.43
N ALA A 180 15.91 12.15 -5.29
CA ALA A 180 16.56 13.10 -4.41
C ALA A 180 17.64 13.97 -5.08
N GLU A 181 18.40 13.42 -6.05
CA GLU A 181 19.42 14.15 -6.79
C GLU A 181 18.84 15.09 -7.85
N TYR A 182 17.60 14.84 -8.30
CA TYR A 182 16.93 15.62 -9.35
C TYR A 182 15.96 16.64 -8.76
N GLU A 183 15.16 16.21 -7.79
CA GLU A 183 14.08 16.99 -7.19
C GLU A 183 14.00 16.74 -5.68
N PRO A 184 14.79 17.46 -4.88
CA PRO A 184 14.80 17.30 -3.42
C PRO A 184 13.45 17.56 -2.76
N GLY A 185 12.61 18.47 -3.31
CA GLY A 185 11.28 18.76 -2.80
C GLY A 185 10.36 17.54 -2.90
N LEU A 186 10.36 16.85 -4.04
CA LEU A 186 9.60 15.61 -4.20
C LEU A 186 10.13 14.49 -3.30
N ALA A 187 11.45 14.40 -3.13
CA ALA A 187 12.05 13.44 -2.21
C ALA A 187 11.59 13.65 -0.77
N MET A 188 11.45 14.89 -0.33
CA MET A 188 10.93 15.24 0.99
C MET A 188 9.45 14.87 1.13
N ILE A 189 8.62 15.14 0.12
CA ILE A 189 7.21 14.71 0.08
C ILE A 189 7.12 13.18 0.27
N LEU A 190 7.84 12.43 -0.56
CA LEU A 190 7.82 10.96 -0.53
C LEU A 190 8.36 10.37 0.78
N ASP A 191 9.28 11.05 1.46
CA ASP A 191 9.76 10.66 2.79
C ASP A 191 8.66 10.85 3.86
N HIS A 192 7.87 11.93 3.79
CA HIS A 192 6.74 12.15 4.69
C HIS A 192 5.65 11.09 4.48
N VAL A 193 5.27 10.84 3.23
CA VAL A 193 4.33 9.76 2.88
C VAL A 193 4.84 8.42 3.41
N ALA A 194 6.09 8.03 3.12
CA ALA A 194 6.66 6.76 3.57
C ALA A 194 6.71 6.63 5.11
N ARG A 195 6.87 7.72 5.85
CA ARG A 195 6.79 7.70 7.32
C ARG A 195 5.36 7.51 7.83
N GLU A 196 4.37 8.05 7.16
CA GLU A 196 2.96 7.80 7.50
C GLU A 196 2.59 6.35 7.19
N GLU A 197 2.93 5.83 6.03
CA GLU A 197 2.78 4.41 5.69
C GLU A 197 3.39 3.46 6.73
N ALA A 198 4.55 3.83 7.28
CA ALA A 198 5.17 3.06 8.36
C ALA A 198 4.33 3.04 9.64
N ARG A 199 3.59 4.12 9.94
CA ARG A 199 2.69 4.20 11.09
C ARG A 199 1.41 3.38 10.85
N HIS A 200 0.81 3.49 9.66
CA HIS A 200 -0.33 2.68 9.24
C HIS A 200 0.01 1.19 9.29
N PHE A 201 1.13 0.80 8.71
CA PHE A 201 1.66 -0.55 8.79
C PHE A 201 1.79 -1.03 10.24
N SER A 202 2.35 -0.21 11.14
CA SER A 202 2.52 -0.56 12.54
C SER A 202 1.17 -0.81 13.25
N PHE A 203 0.16 -0.02 12.94
CA PHE A 203 -1.19 -0.21 13.45
C PHE A 203 -1.78 -1.54 12.98
N TYR A 204 -1.87 -1.76 11.66
CA TYR A 204 -2.49 -2.96 11.10
C TYR A 204 -1.75 -4.25 11.49
N ARG A 205 -0.43 -4.22 11.52
CA ARG A 205 0.40 -5.33 11.98
C ARG A 205 0.10 -5.72 13.42
N THR A 206 -0.03 -4.72 14.30
CA THR A 206 -0.34 -4.94 15.73
C THR A 206 -1.76 -5.45 15.90
N ILE A 207 -2.72 -4.91 15.16
CA ILE A 207 -4.10 -5.42 15.18
C ILE A 207 -4.15 -6.89 14.75
N PHE A 208 -3.45 -7.26 13.69
CA PHE A 208 -3.44 -8.66 13.26
C PHE A 208 -2.76 -9.58 14.29
N GLU A 209 -1.73 -9.10 15.00
CA GLU A 209 -1.16 -9.83 16.14
C GLU A 209 -2.21 -10.04 17.25
N GLU A 210 -3.03 -9.04 17.55
CA GLU A 210 -4.09 -9.16 18.54
C GLU A 210 -5.21 -10.13 18.12
N ILE A 211 -5.52 -10.19 16.82
CA ILE A 211 -6.42 -11.19 16.24
C ILE A 211 -5.84 -12.59 16.42
N LEU A 212 -4.54 -12.79 16.11
CA LEU A 212 -3.86 -14.07 16.30
C LEU A 212 -3.86 -14.55 17.75
N LYS A 213 -3.77 -13.65 18.72
CA LYS A 213 -3.85 -14.00 20.15
C LYS A 213 -5.23 -14.51 20.58
N ARG A 214 -6.31 -14.07 19.93
CA ARG A 214 -7.70 -14.40 20.29
C ARG A 214 -8.26 -15.57 19.48
N ASP A 215 -7.89 -15.65 18.22
CA ASP A 215 -8.41 -16.63 17.27
C ASP A 215 -7.29 -17.10 16.31
N PRO A 216 -6.29 -17.83 16.84
CA PRO A 216 -5.10 -18.18 16.07
C PRO A 216 -5.40 -19.04 14.85
N ASP A 217 -6.35 -19.97 14.95
CA ASP A 217 -6.65 -20.92 13.88
C ASP A 217 -7.23 -20.22 12.65
N GLN A 218 -8.23 -19.37 12.83
CA GLN A 218 -8.87 -18.63 11.75
C GLN A 218 -7.97 -17.52 11.21
N ALA A 219 -7.21 -16.88 12.10
CA ALA A 219 -6.25 -15.85 11.69
C ALA A 219 -5.14 -16.43 10.80
N LEU A 220 -4.53 -17.57 11.21
CA LEU A 220 -3.55 -18.27 10.39
C LEU A 220 -4.16 -18.75 9.08
N HIS A 221 -5.38 -19.30 9.11
CA HIS A 221 -6.08 -19.72 7.91
C HIS A 221 -6.23 -18.53 6.93
N SER A 222 -6.73 -17.39 7.40
CA SER A 222 -6.90 -16.18 6.60
C SER A 222 -5.56 -15.66 6.04
N ALA A 223 -4.51 -15.56 6.88
CA ALA A 223 -3.17 -15.13 6.45
C ALA A 223 -2.56 -16.08 5.41
N SER A 224 -2.85 -17.40 5.49
CA SER A 224 -2.35 -18.38 4.54
C SER A 224 -2.86 -18.20 3.09
N PHE A 225 -3.92 -17.41 2.89
CA PHE A 225 -4.42 -17.02 1.57
C PHE A 225 -3.80 -15.72 1.08
N ILE A 226 -3.48 -14.80 1.98
CA ILE A 226 -2.96 -13.47 1.63
C ILE A 226 -1.46 -13.49 1.40
N LEU A 227 -0.69 -14.05 2.34
CA LEU A 227 0.78 -13.96 2.32
C LEU A 227 1.48 -14.61 1.12
N PRO A 228 0.93 -15.62 0.39
CA PRO A 228 1.58 -16.15 -0.80
C PRO A 228 1.71 -15.18 -1.96
N SER A 229 0.80 -14.22 -2.08
CA SER A 229 0.79 -13.16 -3.10
C SER A 229 -0.27 -12.13 -2.76
N ILE A 230 0.00 -10.87 -3.05
CA ILE A 230 -1.00 -9.80 -2.99
C ILE A 230 -1.24 -9.21 -4.37
N ASP A 231 -2.48 -8.91 -4.67
CA ASP A 231 -2.84 -8.03 -5.77
C ASP A 231 -2.83 -6.61 -5.25
N MET A 232 -1.96 -5.79 -5.83
CA MET A 232 -1.91 -4.37 -5.46
C MET A 232 -3.16 -3.64 -5.97
N PRO A 233 -3.60 -2.60 -5.28
CA PRO A 233 -4.63 -1.70 -5.79
C PRO A 233 -4.26 -1.24 -7.20
N GLY A 234 -5.25 -1.16 -8.07
CA GLY A 234 -5.00 -0.77 -9.45
C GLY A 234 -4.49 -1.88 -10.38
N ALA A 235 -4.30 -3.12 -9.90
CA ALA A 235 -3.89 -4.24 -10.76
C ALA A 235 -4.81 -4.47 -11.98
N SER A 236 -6.06 -3.97 -11.91
CA SER A 236 -7.03 -4.00 -13.01
C SER A 236 -6.85 -2.87 -14.04
N MET A 237 -6.00 -1.87 -13.78
CA MET A 237 -5.75 -0.76 -14.71
C MET A 237 -5.04 -1.24 -15.98
N SER A 238 -5.37 -0.60 -17.10
CA SER A 238 -4.62 -0.80 -18.34
C SER A 238 -3.17 -0.32 -18.17
N GLY A 239 -2.19 -1.13 -18.60
CA GLY A 239 -0.77 -0.79 -18.47
C GLY A 239 -0.16 -1.05 -17.09
N PHE A 240 -0.94 -1.46 -16.07
CA PHE A 240 -0.42 -1.73 -14.72
C PHE A 240 0.78 -2.69 -14.73
N LYS A 241 0.68 -3.80 -15.47
CA LYS A 241 1.75 -4.81 -15.52
C LYS A 241 3.07 -4.27 -16.05
N ASP A 242 3.01 -3.37 -17.04
CA ASP A 242 4.21 -2.77 -17.61
C ASP A 242 4.79 -1.70 -16.67
N LEU A 243 3.96 -0.89 -16.01
CA LEU A 243 4.40 0.03 -14.97
C LEU A 243 5.04 -0.72 -13.79
N ALA A 244 4.41 -1.79 -13.32
CA ALA A 244 4.96 -2.64 -12.25
C ALA A 244 6.28 -3.33 -12.67
N ASP A 245 6.42 -3.72 -13.94
CA ASP A 245 7.67 -4.29 -14.47
C ASP A 245 8.80 -3.23 -14.48
N VAL A 246 8.47 -1.96 -14.80
CA VAL A 246 9.44 -0.84 -14.68
C VAL A 246 9.86 -0.64 -13.24
N ILE A 247 8.93 -0.61 -12.28
CA ILE A 247 9.21 -0.47 -10.85
C ILE A 247 10.18 -1.55 -10.37
N ARG A 248 9.91 -2.80 -10.75
CA ARG A 248 10.76 -3.94 -10.42
C ARG A 248 12.17 -3.80 -11.03
N ARG A 249 12.26 -3.49 -12.32
CA ARG A 249 13.54 -3.33 -13.03
C ARG A 249 14.36 -2.15 -12.53
N SER A 250 13.68 -1.11 -12.06
CA SER A 250 14.32 0.05 -11.41
C SER A 250 14.86 -0.28 -10.02
N GLY A 251 14.55 -1.47 -9.45
CA GLY A 251 14.91 -1.82 -8.09
C GLY A 251 14.21 -0.95 -7.04
N ILE A 252 13.03 -0.41 -7.37
CA ILE A 252 12.19 0.37 -6.44
C ILE A 252 11.40 -0.57 -5.56
N TYR A 253 10.70 -1.54 -6.16
CA TYR A 253 9.96 -2.57 -5.44
C TYR A 253 9.84 -3.84 -6.29
N GLY A 254 10.02 -5.01 -5.69
CA GLY A 254 9.95 -6.27 -6.43
C GLY A 254 9.75 -7.50 -5.56
N PRO A 255 9.86 -8.70 -6.14
CA PRO A 255 9.63 -9.97 -5.43
C PRO A 255 10.52 -10.18 -4.21
N ARG A 256 11.77 -9.64 -4.19
CA ARG A 256 12.65 -9.73 -3.01
C ARG A 256 12.17 -8.84 -1.87
N ASP A 257 11.60 -7.69 -2.19
CA ASP A 257 11.05 -6.79 -1.19
C ASP A 257 9.82 -7.42 -0.56
N TYR A 258 8.95 -8.02 -1.38
CA TYR A 258 7.80 -8.77 -0.88
C TYR A 258 8.22 -9.97 -0.02
N LEU A 259 9.23 -10.72 -0.41
CA LEU A 259 9.81 -11.78 0.42
C LEU A 259 10.25 -11.25 1.79
N ARG A 260 10.93 -10.09 1.83
CA ARG A 260 11.35 -9.46 3.11
C ARG A 260 10.15 -9.09 3.97
N ILE A 261 9.10 -8.53 3.38
CA ILE A 261 7.86 -8.17 4.08
C ILE A 261 7.23 -9.41 4.71
N VAL A 262 7.05 -10.49 3.96
CA VAL A 262 6.46 -11.73 4.47
C VAL A 262 7.31 -12.33 5.60
N GLN A 263 8.63 -12.36 5.46
CA GLN A 263 9.54 -12.84 6.51
C GLN A 263 9.49 -11.95 7.76
N GLU A 264 9.33 -10.64 7.60
CA GLU A 264 9.12 -9.71 8.70
C GLU A 264 7.85 -10.03 9.47
N GLN A 265 6.74 -10.30 8.78
CA GLN A 265 5.47 -10.62 9.42
C GLN A 265 5.52 -11.98 10.14
N ILE A 266 6.08 -13.02 9.51
CA ILE A 266 6.24 -14.34 10.14
C ILE A 266 6.99 -14.21 11.47
N ARG A 267 8.08 -13.45 11.49
CA ARG A 267 8.87 -13.22 12.72
C ARG A 267 8.14 -12.38 13.76
N TYR A 268 7.51 -11.30 13.33
CA TYR A 268 6.81 -10.39 14.24
C TYR A 268 5.62 -11.07 14.92
N TRP A 269 4.82 -11.77 14.14
CA TRP A 269 3.66 -12.53 14.63
C TRP A 269 4.06 -13.85 15.29
N LYS A 270 5.34 -14.20 15.33
CA LYS A 270 5.89 -15.41 15.95
C LYS A 270 5.16 -16.69 15.49
N ILE A 271 4.85 -16.74 14.18
CA ILE A 271 4.02 -17.82 13.62
C ILE A 271 4.60 -19.20 13.87
N ASP A 272 5.93 -19.33 13.88
CA ASP A 272 6.65 -20.56 14.20
C ASP A 272 6.51 -21.03 15.66
N ASN A 273 6.11 -20.13 16.58
CA ASN A 273 5.99 -20.42 18.02
C ASN A 273 4.52 -20.55 18.47
N LEU A 274 3.55 -20.45 17.55
CA LEU A 274 2.15 -20.65 17.91
C LEU A 274 1.88 -22.14 18.14
N ASP A 275 1.33 -22.46 19.30
CA ASP A 275 1.01 -23.81 19.74
C ASP A 275 -0.50 -23.94 20.06
N GLY A 276 -0.93 -25.13 20.47
CA GLY A 276 -2.33 -25.38 20.81
C GLY A 276 -3.32 -25.32 19.64
N LEU A 277 -2.82 -25.25 18.42
CA LEU A 277 -3.62 -25.11 17.20
C LEU A 277 -4.42 -26.39 16.89
N ASN A 278 -5.62 -26.20 16.37
CA ASN A 278 -6.39 -27.28 15.76
C ASN A 278 -5.81 -27.69 14.40
N GLU A 279 -6.45 -28.63 13.70
CA GLU A 279 -6.00 -29.12 12.40
C GLU A 279 -5.92 -28.01 11.33
N LEU A 280 -6.93 -27.12 11.29
CA LEU A 280 -6.98 -25.99 10.36
C LEU A 280 -5.79 -25.02 10.59
N GLY A 281 -5.55 -24.66 11.85
CA GLY A 281 -4.45 -23.77 12.24
C GLY A 281 -3.08 -24.35 11.92
N ARG A 282 -2.88 -25.65 12.22
CA ARG A 282 -1.60 -26.34 11.91
C ARG A 282 -1.30 -26.38 10.40
N ILE A 283 -2.28 -26.76 9.58
CA ILE A 283 -2.13 -26.76 8.12
C ILE A 283 -1.80 -25.35 7.61
N ALA A 284 -2.47 -24.34 8.14
CA ALA A 284 -2.23 -22.96 7.76
C ALA A 284 -0.83 -22.47 8.19
N GLN A 285 -0.40 -22.81 9.41
CA GLN A 285 0.93 -22.50 9.91
C GLN A 285 2.02 -23.10 9.03
N GLU A 286 1.95 -24.40 8.72
CA GLU A 286 2.91 -25.08 7.84
C GLU A 286 2.96 -24.42 6.46
N LYS A 287 1.80 -24.08 5.88
CA LYS A 287 1.71 -23.39 4.59
C LYS A 287 2.41 -22.03 4.66
N ILE A 288 2.18 -21.23 5.71
CA ILE A 288 2.79 -19.91 5.87
C ILE A 288 4.30 -20.03 6.02
N LEU A 289 4.80 -20.96 6.83
CA LEU A 289 6.24 -21.17 7.04
C LEU A 289 6.96 -21.63 5.77
N GLY A 290 6.26 -22.24 4.82
CA GLY A 290 6.78 -22.61 3.50
C GLY A 290 6.82 -21.46 2.47
N ILE A 291 6.11 -20.34 2.72
CA ILE A 291 6.01 -19.23 1.75
C ILE A 291 7.39 -18.59 1.43
N PRO A 292 8.28 -18.31 2.40
CA PRO A 292 9.55 -17.64 2.10
C PRO A 292 10.42 -18.39 1.08
N GLU A 293 10.46 -19.71 1.15
CA GLU A 293 11.22 -20.50 0.17
C GLU A 293 10.62 -20.41 -1.24
N ARG A 294 9.28 -20.46 -1.33
CA ARG A 294 8.57 -20.30 -2.60
C ARG A 294 8.80 -18.91 -3.20
N LEU A 295 8.69 -17.86 -2.40
CA LEU A 295 8.91 -16.49 -2.85
C LEU A 295 10.37 -16.25 -3.29
N ARG A 296 11.35 -16.85 -2.61
CA ARG A 296 12.74 -16.79 -3.02
C ARG A 296 12.93 -17.40 -4.41
N LYS A 297 12.38 -18.59 -4.66
CA LYS A 297 12.45 -19.24 -5.97
C LYS A 297 11.81 -18.37 -7.07
N ILE A 298 10.70 -17.70 -6.77
CA ILE A 298 10.05 -16.76 -7.70
C ILE A 298 10.95 -15.56 -7.97
N ALA A 299 11.53 -14.96 -6.94
CA ALA A 299 12.45 -13.83 -7.09
C ALA A 299 13.66 -14.19 -7.95
N ASP A 300 14.32 -15.33 -7.63
CA ASP A 300 15.47 -15.82 -8.40
C ASP A 300 15.11 -16.09 -9.86
N TYR A 301 13.95 -16.68 -10.11
CA TYR A 301 13.46 -16.96 -11.47
C TYR A 301 13.23 -15.65 -12.25
N VAL A 302 12.53 -14.69 -11.65
CA VAL A 302 12.21 -13.40 -12.29
C VAL A 302 13.50 -12.64 -12.63
N GLU A 303 14.46 -12.60 -11.73
CA GLU A 303 15.75 -11.93 -11.96
C GLU A 303 16.58 -12.63 -13.05
N THR A 304 16.65 -13.95 -13.02
CA THR A 304 17.44 -14.73 -13.98
C THR A 304 16.86 -14.72 -15.39
N LYS A 305 15.53 -14.62 -15.51
CA LYS A 305 14.81 -14.65 -16.80
C LYS A 305 14.49 -13.27 -17.35
N SER A 306 14.83 -12.21 -16.64
CA SER A 306 14.64 -10.84 -17.13
C SER A 306 15.48 -10.64 -18.41
N LYS A 307 14.80 -10.20 -19.48
CA LYS A 307 15.44 -9.81 -20.76
C LYS A 307 15.25 -8.31 -20.92
N ALA A 308 16.18 -7.66 -21.60
CA ALA A 308 16.02 -6.25 -21.95
C ALA A 308 14.65 -6.01 -22.62
N LYS A 309 13.97 -4.97 -22.21
CA LYS A 309 12.64 -4.58 -22.69
C LYS A 309 12.56 -3.08 -22.86
N THR A 310 11.95 -2.65 -23.96
CA THR A 310 11.63 -1.23 -24.20
C THR A 310 10.22 -0.95 -23.72
N PHE A 311 10.06 0.17 -23.04
CA PHE A 311 8.80 0.66 -22.50
C PHE A 311 8.46 2.01 -23.12
N SER A 312 7.17 2.27 -23.26
CA SER A 312 6.62 3.57 -23.65
C SER A 312 5.24 3.70 -23.01
N PHE A 313 4.99 4.83 -22.35
CA PHE A 313 3.71 5.10 -21.69
C PHE A 313 3.18 6.47 -22.12
N GLU A 314 1.92 6.51 -22.51
CA GLU A 314 1.26 7.76 -22.89
C GLU A 314 1.26 8.79 -21.75
N VAL A 315 1.10 8.33 -20.50
CA VAL A 315 1.13 9.18 -19.30
C VAL A 315 2.48 9.91 -19.14
N VAL A 316 3.59 9.35 -19.63
CA VAL A 316 4.91 9.99 -19.67
C VAL A 316 5.30 10.43 -21.09
N PHE A 317 4.32 10.86 -21.88
CA PHE A 317 4.48 11.45 -23.22
C PHE A 317 5.05 10.51 -24.28
N ASN A 318 4.78 9.20 -24.18
CA ASN A 318 5.26 8.18 -25.13
C ASN A 318 6.77 8.16 -25.35
N ARG A 319 7.57 8.63 -24.40
CA ARG A 319 9.02 8.52 -24.49
C ARG A 319 9.43 7.06 -24.33
N GLU A 320 10.24 6.59 -25.28
CA GLU A 320 10.77 5.24 -25.24
C GLU A 320 12.02 5.17 -24.36
N PHE A 321 12.09 4.17 -23.50
CA PHE A 321 13.28 3.86 -22.72
C PHE A 321 13.45 2.35 -22.56
N ALA A 322 14.69 1.90 -22.65
CA ALA A 322 15.03 0.48 -22.49
C ALA A 322 15.53 0.20 -21.07
N MET A 323 15.16 -0.95 -20.55
CA MET A 323 15.62 -1.45 -19.25
C MET A 323 16.16 -2.87 -19.37
N PRO A 324 17.21 -3.24 -18.61
CA PRO A 324 17.81 -4.57 -18.61
C PRO A 324 16.89 -5.67 -18.10
#